data_46b287384c3fb1a4c38799863589f881
#
_entry.id   46b287384c3fb1a4c38799863589f881
#
_cell.length_a   1.000
_cell.length_b   1.000
_cell.length_c   1.000
_cell.angle_alpha   90.00
_cell.angle_beta   90.00
_cell.angle_gamma   90.00
#
_symmetry.space_group_name_H-M   'P 1'
#
loop_
_entity.id
_entity.type
_entity.pdbx_description
1 polymer ?
#
loop_
_entity_poly.entity_id
_entity_poly.type
_entity_poly.pdbx_seq_one_letter_code
_entity_poly.pdbx_strand_id
1 'polypeptide(L)'
;MSALVPAVCALLLGLLASGARIPPHDQVARVARFVAHRCDWASMATISTHEPVVGQPFSNVFSISDGPAGSGSGVPYLYLTRMEISVQDLQVRPVASLSMSLAQTDYCRQQGYDPQSPLCAHIILSGSVQEVNGTEADFAKKSLFSRHPEMIDWPSDHNWFFAKFNITQVWVLDYFGGVKTVTPEEYFSVTPHGKSHHGGGAATCDHMTA
;
A
#
# COMPACT_ATOMS: atom_id res chain seq x y z
N MET A 1 -64.03 21.43 10.53
CA MET A 1 -63.28 20.15 10.56
C MET A 1 -61.97 20.36 9.82
N SER A 2 -60.92 20.69 10.59
CA SER A 2 -59.62 21.01 10.03
C SER A 2 -58.74 19.78 10.13
N ALA A 3 -58.27 19.28 9.01
CA ALA A 3 -57.33 18.17 8.93
C ALA A 3 -55.90 18.71 9.05
N LEU A 4 -55.21 18.34 10.13
CA LEU A 4 -53.75 18.54 10.28
C LEU A 4 -53.01 17.52 9.42
N VAL A 5 -52.17 18.01 8.52
CA VAL A 5 -51.18 17.22 7.79
C VAL A 5 -49.89 17.21 8.61
N PRO A 6 -49.34 16.07 9.04
CA PRO A 6 -48.05 16.03 9.70
C PRO A 6 -46.92 16.18 8.64
N ALA A 7 -46.08 17.19 8.81
CA ALA A 7 -44.85 17.37 8.05
C ALA A 7 -43.83 16.29 8.46
N VAL A 8 -43.62 15.32 7.58
CA VAL A 8 -42.53 14.34 7.73
C VAL A 8 -41.20 15.04 7.32
N CYS A 9 -40.47 15.45 8.34
CA CYS A 9 -39.11 15.98 8.16
C CYS A 9 -38.15 14.79 7.86
N ALA A 10 -37.92 14.49 6.59
CA ALA A 10 -36.91 13.51 6.16
C ALA A 10 -35.54 14.10 6.42
N LEU A 11 -34.93 13.72 7.55
CA LEU A 11 -33.52 13.90 7.79
C LEU A 11 -32.75 12.99 6.81
N LEU A 12 -32.35 13.56 5.67
CA LEU A 12 -31.30 12.99 4.82
C LEU A 12 -29.97 13.15 5.57
N LEU A 13 -29.63 12.16 6.40
CA LEU A 13 -28.24 11.95 6.83
C LEU A 13 -27.45 11.57 5.59
N GLY A 14 -26.87 12.59 4.93
CA GLY A 14 -25.80 12.38 3.97
C GLY A 14 -24.63 11.74 4.71
N LEU A 15 -24.46 10.42 4.56
CA LEU A 15 -23.18 9.77 4.82
C LEU A 15 -22.17 10.40 3.85
N LEU A 16 -21.52 11.47 4.30
CA LEU A 16 -20.28 11.93 3.71
C LEU A 16 -19.28 10.77 3.91
N ALA A 17 -19.15 9.92 2.89
CA ALA A 17 -18.02 9.04 2.77
C ALA A 17 -16.80 9.96 2.80
N SER A 18 -16.17 10.07 3.96
CA SER A 18 -14.94 10.82 4.17
C SER A 18 -13.84 10.05 3.44
N GLY A 19 -13.77 10.21 2.12
CA GLY A 19 -12.70 9.66 1.32
C GLY A 19 -11.39 10.16 1.92
N ALA A 20 -10.54 9.24 2.38
CA ALA A 20 -9.26 9.58 2.96
C ALA A 20 -8.50 10.47 1.96
N ARG A 21 -8.20 11.70 2.36
CA ARG A 21 -7.49 12.66 1.51
C ARG A 21 -6.01 12.30 1.48
N ILE A 22 -5.38 12.47 0.31
CA ILE A 22 -3.93 12.37 0.20
C ILE A 22 -3.27 13.37 1.16
N PRO A 23 -2.23 12.96 1.92
CA PRO A 23 -1.48 13.88 2.77
C PRO A 23 -0.85 15.03 1.97
N PRO A 24 -0.55 16.19 2.62
CA PRO A 24 0.18 17.27 1.98
C PRO A 24 1.52 16.79 1.39
N HIS A 25 1.90 17.31 0.22
CA HIS A 25 3.08 16.86 -0.57
C HIS A 25 4.43 17.11 0.12
N ASP A 26 4.49 17.96 1.14
CA ASP A 26 5.66 18.16 1.99
C ASP A 26 5.83 17.02 3.03
N GLN A 27 4.78 16.24 3.30
CA GLN A 27 4.81 15.09 4.18
C GLN A 27 5.10 13.79 3.40
N VAL A 28 6.26 13.76 2.74
CA VAL A 28 6.62 12.77 1.70
C VAL A 28 6.46 11.32 2.17
N ALA A 29 6.94 10.99 3.38
CA ALA A 29 6.80 9.65 3.94
C ALA A 29 5.33 9.24 4.15
N ARG A 30 4.48 10.19 4.55
CA ARG A 30 3.04 9.94 4.71
C ARG A 30 2.33 9.76 3.39
N VAL A 31 2.73 10.52 2.35
CA VAL A 31 2.23 10.31 0.99
C VAL A 31 2.60 8.91 0.51
N ALA A 32 3.86 8.49 0.70
CA ALA A 32 4.31 7.15 0.33
C ALA A 32 3.49 6.06 1.02
N ARG A 33 3.27 6.16 2.34
CA ARG A 33 2.46 5.22 3.12
C ARG A 33 1.00 5.22 2.67
N PHE A 34 0.46 6.39 2.34
CA PHE A 34 -0.90 6.54 1.83
C PHE A 34 -1.06 5.81 0.48
N VAL A 35 -0.15 6.05 -0.48
CA VAL A 35 -0.19 5.39 -1.78
C VAL A 35 -0.07 3.87 -1.62
N ALA A 36 0.92 3.38 -0.85
CA ALA A 36 1.12 1.96 -0.60
C ALA A 36 -0.12 1.29 0.00
N HIS A 37 -0.79 1.98 0.95
CA HIS A 37 -1.98 1.46 1.61
C HIS A 37 -3.24 1.48 0.73
N ARG A 38 -3.33 2.43 -0.23
CA ARG A 38 -4.50 2.58 -1.11
C ARG A 38 -4.45 1.69 -2.34
N CYS A 39 -3.28 1.19 -2.70
CA CYS A 39 -3.08 0.34 -3.86
C CYS A 39 -3.33 -1.13 -3.51
N ASP A 40 -4.13 -1.81 -4.33
CA ASP A 40 -4.44 -3.23 -4.17
C ASP A 40 -3.53 -4.11 -5.03
N TRP A 41 -2.81 -3.53 -5.97
CA TRP A 41 -1.84 -4.22 -6.81
C TRP A 41 -0.64 -3.33 -7.11
N ALA A 42 0.45 -3.95 -7.54
CA ALA A 42 1.67 -3.28 -7.98
C ALA A 42 2.17 -3.90 -9.28
N SER A 43 2.84 -3.08 -10.09
CA SER A 43 3.72 -3.60 -11.13
C SER A 43 5.06 -3.94 -10.50
N MET A 44 5.46 -5.21 -10.53
CA MET A 44 6.75 -5.67 -10.04
C MET A 44 7.70 -5.87 -11.20
N ALA A 45 8.87 -5.22 -11.15
CA ALA A 45 9.94 -5.40 -12.11
C ALA A 45 11.01 -6.33 -11.52
N THR A 46 11.34 -7.39 -12.28
CA THR A 46 12.43 -8.35 -12.03
C THR A 46 13.47 -8.27 -13.14
N ILE A 47 14.55 -9.02 -13.02
CA ILE A 47 15.50 -9.23 -14.11
C ILE A 47 15.26 -10.64 -14.67
N SER A 48 14.82 -10.70 -15.91
CA SER A 48 14.43 -11.96 -16.55
C SER A 48 15.56 -12.98 -16.61
N THR A 49 15.24 -14.21 -16.30
CA THR A 49 16.09 -15.39 -16.48
C THR A 49 15.64 -16.25 -17.68
N HIS A 50 14.66 -15.78 -18.44
CA HIS A 50 13.98 -16.52 -19.50
C HIS A 50 14.41 -16.06 -20.89
N GLU A 51 14.73 -17.01 -21.77
CA GLU A 51 14.97 -16.72 -23.19
C GLU A 51 13.67 -16.22 -23.87
N PRO A 52 13.74 -15.29 -24.82
CA PRO A 52 14.95 -14.65 -25.39
C PRO A 52 15.37 -13.35 -24.67
N VAL A 53 14.83 -13.06 -23.47
CA VAL A 53 14.98 -11.76 -22.78
C VAL A 53 15.81 -11.87 -21.51
N VAL A 54 16.70 -12.85 -21.42
CA VAL A 54 17.59 -13.01 -20.25
C VAL A 54 18.36 -11.72 -19.95
N GLY A 55 18.36 -11.32 -18.68
CA GLY A 55 19.05 -10.11 -18.21
C GLY A 55 18.31 -8.79 -18.46
N GLN A 56 17.19 -8.82 -19.16
CA GLN A 56 16.38 -7.63 -19.39
C GLN A 56 15.40 -7.38 -18.22
N PRO A 57 15.00 -6.12 -17.98
CA PRO A 57 13.90 -5.83 -17.06
C PRO A 57 12.60 -6.52 -17.53
N PHE A 58 11.93 -7.17 -16.60
CA PHE A 58 10.67 -7.87 -16.85
C PHE A 58 9.63 -7.38 -15.85
N SER A 59 8.50 -6.87 -16.34
CA SER A 59 7.46 -6.27 -15.50
C SER A 59 6.19 -7.08 -15.55
N ASN A 60 5.63 -7.40 -14.38
CA ASN A 60 4.39 -8.15 -14.24
C ASN A 60 3.52 -7.58 -13.11
N VAL A 61 2.24 -7.92 -13.08
CA VAL A 61 1.26 -7.40 -12.12
C VAL A 61 1.04 -8.39 -10.99
N PHE A 62 1.08 -7.89 -9.75
CA PHE A 62 0.85 -8.67 -8.54
C PHE A 62 -0.13 -7.96 -7.61
N SER A 63 -1.08 -8.71 -7.08
CA SER A 63 -1.90 -8.26 -5.97
C SER A 63 -1.05 -8.10 -4.72
N ILE A 64 -1.27 -7.02 -3.98
CA ILE A 64 -0.54 -6.70 -2.77
C ILE A 64 -1.50 -6.31 -1.65
N SER A 65 -1.01 -6.40 -0.42
CA SER A 65 -1.67 -5.81 0.74
C SER A 65 -0.63 -5.49 1.82
N ASP A 66 -0.70 -4.31 2.41
CA ASP A 66 0.10 -3.97 3.59
C ASP A 66 -0.67 -4.16 4.91
N GLY A 67 -1.87 -4.70 4.83
CA GLY A 67 -2.77 -4.94 5.94
C GLY A 67 -4.24 -4.69 5.58
N PRO A 68 -5.17 -5.04 6.47
CA PRO A 68 -6.59 -4.74 6.29
C PRO A 68 -6.84 -3.24 6.11
N ALA A 69 -7.95 -2.88 5.47
CA ALA A 69 -8.35 -1.49 5.32
C ALA A 69 -8.33 -0.75 6.67
N GLY A 70 -7.66 0.41 6.72
CA GLY A 70 -7.51 1.21 7.93
C GLY A 70 -6.41 0.75 8.90
N SER A 71 -5.65 -0.30 8.59
CA SER A 71 -4.59 -0.86 9.47
C SER A 71 -3.38 -1.34 8.67
N GLY A 72 -2.76 -0.44 7.89
CA GLY A 72 -1.59 -0.77 7.06
C GLY A 72 -0.28 -0.80 7.84
N SER A 73 0.49 -1.88 7.73
CA SER A 73 1.85 -1.99 8.27
C SER A 73 2.87 -1.20 7.46
N GLY A 74 2.59 -0.97 6.18
CA GLY A 74 3.51 -0.42 5.18
C GLY A 74 4.38 -1.47 4.50
N VAL A 75 4.39 -2.70 4.98
CA VAL A 75 5.09 -3.82 4.33
C VAL A 75 4.16 -4.42 3.28
N PRO A 76 4.49 -4.38 1.98
CA PRO A 76 3.71 -5.07 0.97
C PRO A 76 3.88 -6.59 1.10
N TYR A 77 2.77 -7.29 1.28
CA TYR A 77 2.71 -8.76 1.23
C TYR A 77 2.19 -9.22 -0.12
N LEU A 78 2.63 -10.41 -0.55
CA LEU A 78 2.30 -11.05 -1.81
C LEU A 78 1.90 -12.50 -1.58
N TYR A 79 1.04 -13.05 -2.46
CA TYR A 79 0.67 -14.46 -2.51
C TYR A 79 1.15 -15.03 -3.82
N LEU A 80 2.16 -15.88 -3.78
CA LEU A 80 2.99 -16.26 -4.91
C LEU A 80 3.02 -17.77 -5.11
N THR A 81 3.31 -18.20 -6.34
CA THR A 81 3.62 -19.58 -6.67
C THR A 81 4.94 -19.66 -7.45
N ARG A 82 5.72 -20.72 -7.24
CA ARG A 82 6.96 -20.96 -8.00
C ARG A 82 6.71 -21.30 -9.48
N MET A 83 5.46 -21.49 -9.88
CA MET A 83 5.07 -21.68 -11.28
C MET A 83 5.04 -20.36 -12.05
N GLU A 84 4.98 -19.22 -11.36
CA GLU A 84 4.89 -17.89 -11.95
C GLU A 84 6.28 -17.42 -12.43
N ILE A 85 6.34 -16.87 -13.65
CA ILE A 85 7.58 -16.55 -14.36
C ILE A 85 8.46 -15.54 -13.62
N SER A 86 7.89 -14.48 -13.05
CA SER A 86 8.65 -13.49 -12.27
C SER A 86 9.15 -14.06 -10.95
N VAL A 87 8.43 -15.03 -10.35
CA VAL A 87 8.87 -15.73 -9.14
C VAL A 87 10.09 -16.61 -9.43
N GLN A 88 10.16 -17.20 -10.64
CA GLN A 88 11.35 -17.93 -11.08
C GLN A 88 12.56 -17.00 -11.21
N ASP A 89 12.39 -15.78 -11.74
CA ASP A 89 13.43 -14.75 -11.74
C ASP A 89 13.93 -14.44 -10.32
N LEU A 90 12.98 -14.26 -9.38
CA LEU A 90 13.27 -13.96 -7.98
C LEU A 90 14.03 -15.08 -7.25
N GLN A 91 13.86 -16.34 -7.66
CA GLN A 91 14.64 -17.45 -7.10
C GLN A 91 16.13 -17.34 -7.42
N VAL A 92 16.46 -16.76 -8.58
CA VAL A 92 17.85 -16.52 -9.00
C VAL A 92 18.38 -15.21 -8.43
N ARG A 93 17.53 -14.18 -8.43
CA ARG A 93 17.89 -12.84 -7.94
C ARG A 93 16.68 -12.22 -7.24
N PRO A 94 16.62 -12.20 -5.90
CA PRO A 94 15.43 -11.79 -5.14
C PRO A 94 15.16 -10.29 -5.15
N VAL A 95 15.98 -9.47 -5.85
CA VAL A 95 15.81 -8.02 -5.95
C VAL A 95 14.76 -7.66 -6.98
N ALA A 96 13.92 -6.69 -6.62
CA ALA A 96 12.84 -6.21 -7.47
C ALA A 96 12.52 -4.74 -7.17
N SER A 97 11.67 -4.16 -8.01
CA SER A 97 11.00 -2.88 -7.72
C SER A 97 9.48 -3.07 -7.84
N LEU A 98 8.74 -2.46 -6.90
CA LEU A 98 7.28 -2.37 -6.97
C LEU A 98 6.87 -0.95 -7.32
N SER A 99 6.09 -0.77 -8.38
CA SER A 99 5.49 0.51 -8.76
C SER A 99 4.00 0.50 -8.44
N MET A 100 3.54 1.51 -7.70
CA MET A 100 2.16 1.69 -7.28
C MET A 100 1.71 3.12 -7.57
N SER A 101 0.47 3.29 -8.05
CA SER A 101 -0.07 4.59 -8.42
C SER A 101 -1.52 4.74 -7.97
N LEU A 102 -1.90 5.95 -7.53
CA LEU A 102 -3.31 6.28 -7.29
C LEU A 102 -4.16 6.25 -8.56
N ALA A 103 -3.54 6.09 -9.75
CA ALA A 103 -4.27 5.86 -11.00
C ALA A 103 -5.11 4.58 -10.98
N GLN A 104 -4.76 3.59 -10.14
CA GLN A 104 -5.57 2.37 -9.94
C GLN A 104 -6.80 2.59 -9.05
N THR A 105 -6.93 3.78 -8.46
CA THR A 105 -8.09 4.21 -7.68
C THR A 105 -8.91 5.24 -8.44
N ASP A 106 -10.07 5.62 -7.90
CA ASP A 106 -10.87 6.70 -8.50
C ASP A 106 -10.26 8.09 -8.34
N TYR A 107 -9.23 8.25 -7.49
CA TYR A 107 -8.68 9.55 -7.11
C TYR A 107 -8.25 10.38 -8.32
N CYS A 108 -7.37 9.85 -9.16
CA CYS A 108 -6.83 10.61 -10.30
C CYS A 108 -7.90 10.96 -11.30
N ARG A 109 -8.82 10.04 -11.59
CA ARG A 109 -9.94 10.26 -12.50
C ARG A 109 -10.88 11.36 -11.99
N GLN A 110 -11.21 11.34 -10.69
CA GLN A 110 -12.07 12.36 -10.08
C GLN A 110 -11.44 13.75 -10.05
N GLN A 111 -10.09 13.81 -9.99
CA GLN A 111 -9.35 15.06 -10.05
C GLN A 111 -9.00 15.51 -11.49
N GLY A 112 -9.30 14.72 -12.50
CA GLY A 112 -8.93 14.99 -13.89
C GLY A 112 -7.42 14.87 -14.15
N TYR A 113 -6.70 14.09 -13.34
CA TYR A 113 -5.25 13.88 -13.51
C TYR A 113 -4.98 12.70 -14.44
N ASP A 114 -4.06 12.91 -15.39
CA ASP A 114 -3.49 11.85 -16.20
C ASP A 114 -2.69 10.88 -15.32
N PRO A 115 -2.71 9.56 -15.58
CA PRO A 115 -1.93 8.57 -14.82
C PRO A 115 -0.43 8.85 -14.72
N GLN A 116 0.16 9.52 -15.71
CA GLN A 116 1.57 9.89 -15.71
C GLN A 116 1.84 11.20 -14.95
N SER A 117 0.82 12.02 -14.72
CA SER A 117 0.98 13.28 -13.99
C SER A 117 1.52 13.02 -12.57
N PRO A 118 2.52 13.76 -12.09
CA PRO A 118 2.95 13.68 -10.69
C PRO A 118 1.82 13.94 -9.70
N LEU A 119 0.81 14.73 -10.06
CA LEU A 119 -0.37 14.98 -9.22
C LEU A 119 -1.25 13.72 -9.03
N CYS A 120 -1.14 12.75 -9.94
CA CYS A 120 -1.62 11.38 -9.76
C CYS A 120 -0.54 10.59 -9.01
N ALA A 121 -0.41 10.82 -7.71
CA ALA A 121 0.71 10.36 -6.92
C ALA A 121 1.03 8.88 -7.13
N HIS A 122 2.31 8.59 -7.32
CA HIS A 122 2.81 7.23 -7.44
C HIS A 122 4.15 7.08 -6.72
N ILE A 123 4.44 5.84 -6.35
CA ILE A 123 5.67 5.48 -5.64
C ILE A 123 6.34 4.30 -6.31
N ILE A 124 7.65 4.23 -6.14
CA ILE A 124 8.44 3.05 -6.49
C ILE A 124 9.16 2.59 -5.22
N LEU A 125 8.98 1.34 -4.87
CA LEU A 125 9.72 0.70 -3.79
C LEU A 125 10.82 -0.15 -4.41
N SER A 126 12.08 0.12 -4.08
CA SER A 126 13.18 -0.78 -4.41
C SER A 126 13.45 -1.70 -3.22
N GLY A 127 13.78 -2.98 -3.50
CA GLY A 127 13.99 -3.93 -2.41
C GLY A 127 14.16 -5.37 -2.87
N SER A 128 13.73 -6.30 -2.02
CA SER A 128 13.78 -7.73 -2.30
C SER A 128 12.53 -8.46 -1.81
N VAL A 129 12.19 -9.55 -2.48
CA VAL A 129 11.08 -10.44 -2.10
C VAL A 129 11.62 -11.54 -1.20
N GLN A 130 10.97 -11.76 -0.07
CA GLN A 130 11.32 -12.79 0.91
C GLN A 130 10.08 -13.57 1.33
N GLU A 131 10.15 -14.91 1.24
CA GLU A 131 9.13 -15.81 1.79
C GLU A 131 8.99 -15.61 3.30
N VAL A 132 7.76 -15.62 3.81
CA VAL A 132 7.45 -15.48 5.23
C VAL A 132 6.80 -16.75 5.77
N ASN A 133 7.05 -17.05 7.05
CA ASN A 133 6.57 -18.24 7.72
C ASN A 133 5.99 -17.89 9.11
N GLY A 134 5.31 -18.88 9.74
CA GLY A 134 4.76 -18.73 11.09
C GLY A 134 3.78 -17.56 11.20
N THR A 135 3.86 -16.82 12.29
CA THR A 135 2.93 -15.71 12.60
C THR A 135 2.96 -14.59 11.56
N GLU A 136 4.09 -14.37 10.87
CA GLU A 136 4.15 -13.38 9.79
C GLU A 136 3.39 -13.86 8.55
N ALA A 137 3.44 -15.15 8.22
CA ALA A 137 2.62 -15.73 7.15
C ALA A 137 1.12 -15.66 7.48
N ASP A 138 0.72 -15.86 8.74
CA ASP A 138 -0.68 -15.70 9.16
C ASP A 138 -1.15 -14.26 9.00
N PHE A 139 -0.31 -13.27 9.33
CA PHE A 139 -0.60 -11.87 9.12
C PHE A 139 -0.71 -11.54 7.62
N ALA A 140 0.24 -12.03 6.80
CA ALA A 140 0.23 -11.85 5.35
C ALA A 140 -1.05 -12.43 4.72
N LYS A 141 -1.44 -13.65 5.12
CA LYS A 141 -2.69 -14.30 4.70
C LYS A 141 -3.91 -13.44 5.03
N LYS A 142 -4.02 -13.00 6.30
CA LYS A 142 -5.13 -12.15 6.74
C LYS A 142 -5.17 -10.83 5.95
N SER A 143 -4.01 -10.21 5.73
CA SER A 143 -3.87 -8.95 5.01
C SER A 143 -4.31 -9.08 3.55
N LEU A 144 -3.82 -10.11 2.85
CA LEU A 144 -4.12 -10.33 1.44
C LEU A 144 -5.57 -10.78 1.23
N PHE A 145 -6.05 -11.77 1.98
CA PHE A 145 -7.39 -12.31 1.77
C PHE A 145 -8.51 -11.35 2.23
N SER A 146 -8.19 -10.35 3.05
CA SER A 146 -9.14 -9.28 3.37
C SER A 146 -9.35 -8.29 2.22
N ARG A 147 -8.39 -8.15 1.33
CA ARG A 147 -8.46 -7.27 0.14
C ARG A 147 -8.74 -8.04 -1.14
N HIS A 148 -8.31 -9.29 -1.21
CA HIS A 148 -8.40 -10.20 -2.37
C HIS A 148 -9.06 -11.52 -1.95
N PRO A 149 -10.36 -11.50 -1.61
CA PRO A 149 -11.04 -12.69 -1.07
C PRO A 149 -11.09 -13.85 -2.08
N GLU A 150 -11.05 -13.59 -3.39
CA GLU A 150 -11.02 -14.61 -4.43
C GLU A 150 -9.74 -15.48 -4.39
N MET A 151 -8.66 -15.02 -3.77
CA MET A 151 -7.43 -15.81 -3.61
C MET A 151 -7.63 -17.06 -2.74
N ILE A 152 -8.68 -17.08 -1.90
CA ILE A 152 -9.01 -18.22 -1.05
C ILE A 152 -9.35 -19.45 -1.90
N ASP A 153 -9.96 -19.22 -3.07
CA ASP A 153 -10.44 -20.26 -3.97
C ASP A 153 -9.46 -20.58 -5.11
N TRP A 154 -8.25 -20.01 -5.09
CA TRP A 154 -7.23 -20.34 -6.09
C TRP A 154 -6.76 -21.78 -5.96
N PRO A 155 -6.39 -22.47 -7.08
CA PRO A 155 -6.05 -23.89 -7.10
C PRO A 155 -4.95 -24.24 -6.09
N SER A 156 -5.26 -25.14 -5.16
CA SER A 156 -4.35 -25.49 -4.04
C SER A 156 -3.11 -26.28 -4.48
N ASP A 157 -3.16 -26.94 -5.65
CA ASP A 157 -2.05 -27.70 -6.23
C ASP A 157 -0.92 -26.84 -6.81
N HIS A 158 -1.09 -25.52 -6.85
CA HIS A 158 -0.05 -24.58 -7.29
C HIS A 158 1.01 -24.27 -6.21
N ASN A 159 0.94 -24.87 -5.03
CA ASN A 159 1.92 -24.70 -3.95
C ASN A 159 2.19 -23.22 -3.60
N TRP A 160 1.10 -22.50 -3.32
CA TRP A 160 1.14 -21.09 -2.96
C TRP A 160 1.90 -20.85 -1.66
N PHE A 161 2.62 -19.71 -1.59
CA PHE A 161 3.29 -19.23 -0.41
C PHE A 161 3.12 -17.73 -0.22
N PHE A 162 3.29 -17.26 1.02
CA PHE A 162 3.25 -15.84 1.33
C PHE A 162 4.67 -15.27 1.34
N ALA A 163 4.81 -14.06 0.81
CA ALA A 163 6.07 -13.33 0.82
C ALA A 163 5.84 -11.88 1.23
N LYS A 164 6.90 -11.23 1.68
CA LYS A 164 6.95 -9.78 1.93
C LYS A 164 7.94 -9.12 1.00
N PHE A 165 7.73 -7.83 0.77
CA PHE A 165 8.69 -6.97 0.09
C PHE A 165 9.52 -6.21 1.12
N ASN A 166 10.81 -6.55 1.24
CA ASN A 166 11.76 -5.85 2.09
C ASN A 166 12.22 -4.58 1.38
N ILE A 167 11.78 -3.43 1.88
CA ILE A 167 12.04 -2.12 1.27
C ILE A 167 13.46 -1.67 1.61
N THR A 168 14.24 -1.29 0.61
CA THR A 168 15.57 -0.67 0.76
C THR A 168 15.58 0.80 0.39
N GLN A 169 14.63 1.25 -0.44
CA GLN A 169 14.47 2.63 -0.85
C GLN A 169 13.04 2.91 -1.28
N VAL A 170 12.54 4.09 -0.97
CA VAL A 170 11.24 4.60 -1.40
C VAL A 170 11.41 5.84 -2.26
N TRP A 171 10.83 5.83 -3.46
CA TRP A 171 10.79 6.92 -4.41
C TRP A 171 9.36 7.45 -4.50
N VAL A 172 9.17 8.76 -4.44
CA VAL A 172 7.85 9.39 -4.40
C VAL A 172 7.76 10.45 -5.47
N LEU A 173 6.72 10.33 -6.30
CA LEU A 173 6.34 11.31 -7.32
C LEU A 173 4.89 11.72 -7.01
N ASP A 174 4.72 12.88 -6.40
CA ASP A 174 3.43 13.38 -5.93
C ASP A 174 3.19 14.85 -6.28
N TYR A 175 4.20 15.49 -6.87
CA TYR A 175 4.15 16.89 -7.29
C TYR A 175 5.23 17.20 -8.34
N PHE A 176 5.03 18.28 -9.10
CA PHE A 176 6.05 18.76 -10.02
C PHE A 176 7.30 19.23 -9.25
N GLY A 177 8.49 18.99 -9.81
CA GLY A 177 9.76 19.34 -9.15
C GLY A 177 10.72 18.17 -8.99
N GLY A 178 10.35 17.00 -9.52
CA GLY A 178 11.19 15.81 -9.52
C GLY A 178 10.82 14.77 -8.48
N VAL A 179 11.56 13.67 -8.50
CA VAL A 179 11.38 12.57 -7.55
C VAL A 179 11.93 12.94 -6.18
N LYS A 180 11.20 12.59 -5.14
CA LYS A 180 11.66 12.66 -3.75
C LYS A 180 12.00 11.25 -3.25
N THR A 181 12.91 11.15 -2.32
CA THR A 181 13.30 9.89 -1.69
C THR A 181 12.97 9.89 -0.22
N VAL A 182 12.63 8.70 0.30
CA VAL A 182 12.33 8.48 1.72
C VAL A 182 13.08 7.23 2.14
N THR A 183 13.78 7.28 3.28
CA THR A 183 14.44 6.09 3.81
C THR A 183 13.40 5.10 4.35
N PRO A 184 13.73 3.80 4.49
CA PRO A 184 12.83 2.85 5.15
C PRO A 184 12.45 3.28 6.56
N GLU A 185 13.37 3.84 7.33
CA GLU A 185 13.13 4.32 8.70
C GLU A 185 12.08 5.44 8.72
N GLU A 186 12.21 6.44 7.85
CA GLU A 186 11.22 7.52 7.70
C GLU A 186 9.87 6.97 7.24
N TYR A 187 9.86 6.05 6.28
CA TYR A 187 8.66 5.43 5.75
C TYR A 187 7.89 4.66 6.83
N PHE A 188 8.57 3.87 7.67
CA PHE A 188 7.94 3.09 8.73
C PHE A 188 7.64 3.91 10.01
N SER A 189 8.23 5.10 10.17
CA SER A 189 7.97 5.98 11.32
C SER A 189 6.58 6.63 11.30
N VAL A 190 5.88 6.61 10.16
CA VAL A 190 4.57 7.25 9.97
C VAL A 190 3.49 6.23 9.63
N THR A 191 2.22 6.61 9.81
CA THR A 191 1.07 5.79 9.42
C THR A 191 0.29 6.47 8.29
N PRO A 192 -0.44 5.71 7.45
CA PRO A 192 -1.23 6.26 6.35
C PRO A 192 -2.35 7.20 6.82
N HIS A 193 -2.80 7.10 8.07
CA HIS A 193 -3.94 7.83 8.62
C HIS A 193 -3.56 8.96 9.60
N GLY A 194 -2.30 9.32 9.71
CA GLY A 194 -1.87 10.57 10.36
C GLY A 194 -1.67 10.57 11.87
N LYS A 195 -1.52 9.42 12.53
CA LYS A 195 -0.95 9.38 13.89
C LYS A 195 0.55 9.12 13.79
N SER A 196 1.37 10.11 14.11
CA SER A 196 2.78 9.87 14.44
C SER A 196 2.83 9.08 15.75
N HIS A 197 3.55 7.97 15.79
CA HIS A 197 3.98 7.38 17.06
C HIS A 197 5.00 8.33 17.70
N HIS A 198 4.52 9.28 18.50
CA HIS A 198 5.40 9.90 19.49
C HIS A 198 5.62 8.86 20.58
N GLY A 199 6.87 8.40 20.70
CA GLY A 199 7.31 7.65 21.87
C GLY A 199 6.97 8.44 23.12
N GLY A 200 6.19 7.85 24.03
CA GLY A 200 5.81 8.45 25.28
C GLY A 200 7.03 8.67 26.17
N GLY A 201 7.55 9.89 26.19
CA GLY A 201 8.34 10.39 27.29
C GLY A 201 7.36 10.74 28.41
N ALA A 202 7.35 9.93 29.48
CA ALA A 202 6.64 10.26 30.71
C ALA A 202 7.25 11.53 31.29
N ALA A 203 6.51 12.64 31.21
CA ALA A 203 6.81 13.82 32.03
C ALA A 203 6.32 13.54 33.45
N THR A 204 7.25 13.29 34.35
CA THR A 204 7.00 13.29 35.78
C THR A 204 6.70 14.73 36.21
N CYS A 205 5.45 14.96 36.63
CA CYS A 205 5.10 16.17 37.37
C CYS A 205 5.66 16.04 38.78
N ASP A 206 6.76 16.75 39.10
CA ASP A 206 7.18 16.99 40.46
C ASP A 206 6.27 18.02 41.09
N HIS A 207 5.58 17.60 42.15
CA HIS A 207 4.93 18.48 43.11
C HIS A 207 5.98 19.27 43.87
N MET A 208 5.96 20.58 43.71
CA MET A 208 6.57 21.48 44.72
C MET A 208 5.45 22.06 45.59
N THR A 209 5.36 21.52 46.80
CA THR A 209 4.73 22.19 47.95
C THR A 209 5.71 23.13 48.59
N ALA A 210 5.34 24.38 48.76
CA ALA A 210 5.62 25.25 49.90
C ALA A 210 4.76 26.50 49.78
#